data_32973b7b22a083ebdf54c37bbe46c924
#
_entry.id   32973b7b22a083ebdf54c37bbe46c924
#
_cell.length_a   1.000
_cell.length_b   1.000
_cell.length_c   1.000
_cell.angle_alpha   90.00
_cell.angle_beta   90.00
_cell.angle_gamma   90.00
#
_symmetry.space_group_name_H-M   'P 1'
#
loop_
_entity.id
_entity.type
_entity.pdbx_description
1 polymer ?
#
loop_
_entity_poly.entity_id
_entity_poly.type
_entity_poly.pdbx_seq_one_letter_code
_entity_poly.pdbx_strand_id
1 'polypeptide(L)'
;MTISESSHQNVQVIDNSNDEIKKDIAEEKGGGCLIATAAYGSEMAPQVQFLREIRDNTVLQTQSGTAFMTGFNQFYYSFSPAVADYERENPVFKEAVKLTLTPLLTSLAILNYVDIDTEQEILGYGIGVILLNIGMYFVAPTVLVMSVKKRLFLRR
;
A
#
# COMPACT_ATOMS: atom_id res chain seq x y z
N MET A 1 -52.22 -19.26 -14.95
CA MET A 1 -51.71 -17.91 -15.33
C MET A 1 -50.93 -17.36 -14.14
N THR A 2 -49.72 -17.88 -13.90
CA THR A 2 -48.79 -17.40 -12.86
C THR A 2 -47.38 -17.94 -13.15
N ILE A 3 -46.70 -17.35 -14.13
CA ILE A 3 -45.29 -17.60 -14.38
C ILE A 3 -44.64 -16.21 -14.66
N SER A 4 -44.47 -15.40 -13.62
CA SER A 4 -43.78 -14.13 -13.78
C SER A 4 -43.02 -13.59 -12.55
N GLU A 5 -43.04 -14.32 -11.44
CA GLU A 5 -42.47 -13.82 -10.19
C GLU A 5 -41.16 -14.50 -9.77
N SER A 6 -40.80 -15.60 -10.39
CA SER A 6 -39.56 -16.35 -10.08
C SER A 6 -38.31 -15.84 -10.78
N SER A 7 -38.44 -14.95 -11.78
CA SER A 7 -37.32 -14.52 -12.59
C SER A 7 -36.54 -13.32 -11.95
N HIS A 8 -37.21 -12.48 -11.18
CA HIS A 8 -36.59 -11.30 -10.58
C HIS A 8 -35.79 -11.59 -9.30
N GLN A 9 -36.17 -12.61 -8.51
CA GLN A 9 -35.42 -13.00 -7.32
C GLN A 9 -34.12 -13.72 -7.67
N ASN A 10 -34.07 -14.46 -8.77
CA ASN A 10 -32.90 -15.20 -9.20
C ASN A 10 -31.80 -14.28 -9.78
N VAL A 11 -32.18 -13.15 -10.37
CA VAL A 11 -31.23 -12.16 -10.93
C VAL A 11 -30.54 -11.36 -9.83
N GLN A 12 -31.25 -11.00 -8.75
CA GLN A 12 -30.64 -10.27 -7.62
C GLN A 12 -29.67 -11.14 -6.79
N VAL A 13 -29.96 -12.43 -6.62
CA VAL A 13 -29.08 -13.36 -5.90
C VAL A 13 -27.80 -13.65 -6.69
N ILE A 14 -27.88 -13.69 -8.03
CA ILE A 14 -26.72 -13.90 -8.91
C ILE A 14 -25.84 -12.63 -8.94
N ASP A 15 -26.42 -11.44 -8.89
CA ASP A 15 -25.67 -10.17 -8.91
C ASP A 15 -24.89 -9.96 -7.61
N ASN A 16 -25.50 -10.21 -6.46
CA ASN A 16 -24.82 -10.15 -5.16
C ASN A 16 -23.70 -11.20 -5.03
N SER A 17 -23.90 -12.41 -5.54
CA SER A 17 -22.88 -13.46 -5.53
C SER A 17 -21.68 -13.11 -6.43
N ASN A 18 -21.94 -12.44 -7.55
CA ASN A 18 -20.89 -12.00 -8.46
C ASN A 18 -20.09 -10.82 -7.89
N ASP A 19 -20.72 -9.95 -7.11
CA ASP A 19 -20.04 -8.84 -6.44
C ASP A 19 -19.20 -9.31 -5.25
N GLU A 20 -19.69 -10.30 -4.48
CA GLU A 20 -18.89 -10.95 -3.42
C GLU A 20 -17.72 -11.74 -4.01
N ILE A 21 -17.93 -12.54 -5.07
CA ILE A 21 -16.87 -13.27 -5.77
C ILE A 21 -15.84 -12.31 -6.39
N LYS A 22 -16.28 -11.18 -6.96
CA LYS A 22 -15.37 -10.14 -7.47
C LYS A 22 -14.59 -9.46 -6.36
N LYS A 23 -15.19 -9.25 -5.20
CA LYS A 23 -14.54 -8.70 -4.02
C LYS A 23 -13.49 -9.67 -3.46
N ASP A 24 -13.83 -10.95 -3.34
CA ASP A 24 -12.91 -11.99 -2.86
C ASP A 24 -11.75 -12.22 -3.86
N ILE A 25 -12.01 -12.22 -5.18
CA ILE A 25 -10.98 -12.33 -6.22
C ILE A 25 -10.12 -11.06 -6.28
N ALA A 26 -10.69 -9.89 -6.03
CA ALA A 26 -9.94 -8.63 -5.95
C ALA A 26 -9.07 -8.58 -4.68
N GLU A 27 -9.53 -9.15 -3.56
CA GLU A 27 -8.74 -9.30 -2.35
C GLU A 27 -7.63 -10.36 -2.52
N GLU A 28 -7.89 -11.46 -3.22
CA GLU A 28 -6.92 -12.53 -3.44
C GLU A 28 -5.87 -12.19 -4.52
N LYS A 29 -6.25 -11.48 -5.59
CA LYS A 29 -5.34 -11.08 -6.68
C LYS A 29 -4.81 -9.64 -6.59
N GLY A 30 -5.50 -8.75 -5.89
CA GLY A 30 -5.15 -7.33 -5.76
C GLY A 30 -4.57 -6.96 -4.40
N GLY A 31 -4.37 -7.94 -3.53
CA GLY A 31 -3.99 -7.72 -2.14
C GLY A 31 -2.80 -6.78 -1.95
N GLY A 32 -2.97 -5.78 -1.12
CA GLY A 32 -1.89 -5.03 -0.53
C GLY A 32 -1.67 -3.59 -1.01
N CYS A 33 -2.45 -3.07 -1.96
CA CYS A 33 -2.23 -1.71 -2.45
C CYS A 33 -3.46 -0.79 -2.33
N LEU A 34 -4.37 -1.04 -1.35
CA LEU A 34 -5.62 -0.30 -1.21
C LEU A 34 -5.39 1.22 -1.09
N ILE A 35 -4.50 1.64 -0.21
CA ILE A 35 -4.16 3.05 0.00
C ILE A 35 -3.56 3.65 -1.28
N ALA A 36 -2.59 2.99 -1.91
CA ALA A 36 -2.00 3.47 -3.15
C ALA A 36 -3.05 3.51 -4.29
N THR A 37 -3.92 2.52 -4.39
CA THR A 37 -5.01 2.51 -5.38
C THR A 37 -5.98 3.66 -5.16
N ALA A 38 -6.37 3.95 -3.92
CA ALA A 38 -7.22 5.09 -3.59
C ALA A 38 -6.51 6.42 -3.86
N ALA A 39 -5.23 6.55 -3.47
CA ALA A 39 -4.42 7.74 -3.70
C ALA A 39 -4.27 8.06 -5.20
N TYR A 40 -3.87 7.08 -6.01
CA TYR A 40 -3.62 7.27 -7.45
C TYR A 40 -4.86 7.06 -8.32
N GLY A 41 -5.97 6.61 -7.75
CA GLY A 41 -7.29 6.53 -8.38
C GLY A 41 -7.50 5.31 -9.28
N SER A 42 -6.53 4.43 -9.42
CA SER A 42 -6.64 3.23 -10.25
C SER A 42 -5.64 2.16 -9.83
N GLU A 43 -6.05 0.90 -9.90
CA GLU A 43 -5.15 -0.24 -9.78
C GLU A 43 -4.10 -0.31 -10.91
N MET A 44 -4.45 0.25 -12.07
CA MET A 44 -3.56 0.32 -13.24
C MET A 44 -2.59 1.50 -13.21
N ALA A 45 -2.66 2.34 -12.17
CA ALA A 45 -1.71 3.45 -12.01
C ALA A 45 -0.26 2.90 -11.95
N PRO A 46 0.70 3.54 -12.64
CA PRO A 46 2.09 3.05 -12.69
C PRO A 46 2.70 2.83 -11.29
N GLN A 47 2.35 3.66 -10.33
CA GLN A 47 2.82 3.55 -8.95
C GLN A 47 2.28 2.29 -8.25
N VAL A 48 1.02 1.92 -8.52
CA VAL A 48 0.41 0.71 -7.97
C VAL A 48 1.00 -0.53 -8.63
N GLN A 49 1.20 -0.50 -9.95
CA GLN A 49 1.83 -1.59 -10.68
C GLN A 49 3.27 -1.81 -10.22
N PHE A 50 4.02 -0.74 -10.00
CA PHE A 50 5.37 -0.78 -9.46
C PHE A 50 5.43 -1.46 -8.07
N LEU A 51 4.51 -1.14 -7.16
CA LEU A 51 4.44 -1.79 -5.84
C LEU A 51 4.12 -3.29 -5.96
N ARG A 52 3.23 -3.66 -6.88
CA ARG A 52 2.91 -5.07 -7.16
C ARG A 52 4.11 -5.81 -7.74
N GLU A 53 4.81 -5.19 -8.68
CA GLU A 53 5.99 -5.76 -9.31
C GLU A 53 7.09 -6.05 -8.28
N ILE A 54 7.43 -5.09 -7.42
CA ILE A 54 8.40 -5.31 -6.33
C ILE A 54 7.94 -6.43 -5.41
N ARG A 55 6.67 -6.41 -4.99
CA ARG A 55 6.12 -7.46 -4.13
C ARG A 55 6.28 -8.84 -4.78
N ASP A 56 5.84 -8.98 -6.01
CA ASP A 56 5.71 -10.28 -6.68
C ASP A 56 7.06 -10.79 -7.21
N ASN A 57 7.89 -9.91 -7.77
CA ASN A 57 9.13 -10.29 -8.44
C ASN A 57 10.38 -10.18 -7.54
N THR A 58 10.29 -9.51 -6.39
CA THR A 58 11.42 -9.36 -5.47
C THR A 58 11.12 -9.95 -4.10
N VAL A 59 10.08 -9.44 -3.42
CA VAL A 59 9.83 -9.81 -2.03
C VAL A 59 9.32 -11.24 -1.89
N LEU A 60 8.34 -11.65 -2.69
CA LEU A 60 7.74 -12.99 -2.62
C LEU A 60 8.62 -14.11 -3.19
N GLN A 61 9.76 -13.78 -3.80
CA GLN A 61 10.71 -14.79 -4.31
C GLN A 61 11.52 -15.47 -3.20
N THR A 62 11.50 -14.94 -1.99
CA THR A 62 12.24 -15.47 -0.85
C THR A 62 11.31 -15.91 0.28
N GLN A 63 11.77 -16.84 1.11
CA GLN A 63 11.02 -17.31 2.28
C GLN A 63 10.85 -16.19 3.31
N SER A 64 11.89 -15.43 3.56
CA SER A 64 11.88 -14.29 4.49
C SER A 64 10.94 -13.20 4.01
N GLY A 65 10.94 -12.88 2.71
CA GLY A 65 10.03 -11.91 2.11
C GLY A 65 8.57 -12.36 2.17
N THR A 66 8.29 -13.64 1.92
CA THR A 66 6.95 -14.22 2.05
C THR A 66 6.45 -14.16 3.50
N ALA A 67 7.29 -14.49 4.48
CA ALA A 67 6.97 -14.40 5.91
C ALA A 67 6.68 -12.94 6.32
N PHE A 68 7.52 -12.00 5.85
CA PHE A 68 7.30 -10.57 6.05
C PHE A 68 5.96 -10.11 5.47
N MET A 69 5.65 -10.46 4.22
CA MET A 69 4.40 -10.06 3.56
C MET A 69 3.17 -10.64 4.25
N THR A 70 3.26 -11.85 4.81
CA THR A 70 2.16 -12.43 5.59
C THR A 70 1.84 -11.58 6.83
N GLY A 71 2.84 -11.23 7.62
CA GLY A 71 2.67 -10.36 8.79
C GLY A 71 2.28 -8.93 8.41
N PHE A 72 2.89 -8.39 7.35
CA PHE A 72 2.57 -7.07 6.83
C PHE A 72 1.11 -6.98 6.36
N ASN A 73 0.64 -7.94 5.59
CA ASN A 73 -0.74 -7.96 5.10
C ASN A 73 -1.74 -7.99 6.25
N GLN A 74 -1.51 -8.83 7.26
CA GLN A 74 -2.39 -8.90 8.43
C GLN A 74 -2.49 -7.54 9.14
N PHE A 75 -1.36 -6.85 9.32
CA PHE A 75 -1.34 -5.51 9.90
C PHE A 75 -1.98 -4.48 8.96
N TYR A 76 -1.59 -4.47 7.70
CA TYR A 76 -2.03 -3.51 6.70
C TYR A 76 -3.55 -3.51 6.49
N TYR A 77 -4.16 -4.69 6.36
CA TYR A 77 -5.61 -4.81 6.17
C TYR A 77 -6.43 -4.41 7.39
N SER A 78 -5.83 -4.32 8.57
CA SER A 78 -6.53 -3.86 9.76
C SER A 78 -6.92 -2.37 9.70
N PHE A 79 -6.22 -1.56 8.91
CA PHE A 79 -6.47 -0.10 8.82
C PHE A 79 -6.62 0.43 7.39
N SER A 80 -6.05 -0.24 6.38
CA SER A 80 -6.02 0.28 5.01
C SER A 80 -7.39 0.50 4.37
N PRO A 81 -8.46 -0.28 4.64
CA PRO A 81 -9.78 0.02 4.11
C PRO A 81 -10.31 1.38 4.60
N ALA A 82 -10.18 1.66 5.90
CA ALA A 82 -10.63 2.92 6.48
C ALA A 82 -9.86 4.12 5.92
N VAL A 83 -8.54 3.98 5.71
CA VAL A 83 -7.71 5.01 5.09
C VAL A 83 -8.13 5.24 3.63
N ALA A 84 -8.31 4.17 2.86
CA ALA A 84 -8.70 4.25 1.46
C ALA A 84 -10.09 4.86 1.26
N ASP A 85 -11.04 4.59 2.16
CA ASP A 85 -12.37 5.21 2.15
C ASP A 85 -12.27 6.70 2.44
N TYR A 86 -11.49 7.09 3.45
CA TYR A 86 -11.28 8.49 3.79
C TYR A 86 -10.57 9.27 2.65
N GLU A 87 -9.65 8.64 1.92
CA GLU A 87 -9.03 9.23 0.73
C GLU A 87 -10.03 9.51 -0.40
N ARG A 88 -11.02 8.64 -0.57
CA ARG A 88 -12.07 8.82 -1.59
C ARG A 88 -12.98 9.99 -1.28
N GLU A 89 -13.23 10.24 0.00
CA GLU A 89 -14.11 11.31 0.48
C GLU A 89 -13.40 12.66 0.61
N ASN A 90 -12.07 12.65 0.85
CA ASN A 90 -11.30 13.86 1.15
C ASN A 90 -10.15 14.08 0.17
N PRO A 91 -10.32 14.96 -0.83
CA PRO A 91 -9.27 15.23 -1.82
C PRO A 91 -7.97 15.79 -1.23
N VAL A 92 -8.04 16.59 -0.16
CA VAL A 92 -6.86 17.15 0.51
C VAL A 92 -6.04 16.05 1.18
N PHE A 93 -6.72 15.12 1.85
CA PHE A 93 -6.08 13.97 2.47
C PHE A 93 -5.46 13.05 1.42
N LYS A 94 -6.16 12.81 0.31
CA LYS A 94 -5.63 12.05 -0.84
C LYS A 94 -4.31 12.62 -1.37
N GLU A 95 -4.24 13.94 -1.56
CA GLU A 95 -2.98 14.58 -2.01
C GLU A 95 -1.86 14.49 -0.95
N ALA A 96 -2.19 14.60 0.33
CA ALA A 96 -1.24 14.39 1.42
C ALA A 96 -0.69 12.96 1.44
N VAL A 97 -1.53 11.95 1.20
CA VAL A 97 -1.10 10.54 1.08
C VAL A 97 -0.19 10.34 -0.12
N LYS A 98 -0.52 10.88 -1.30
CA LYS A 98 0.37 10.84 -2.48
C LYS A 98 1.75 11.42 -2.18
N LEU A 99 1.78 12.59 -1.52
CA LEU A 99 3.03 13.24 -1.14
C LEU A 99 3.85 12.37 -0.19
N THR A 100 3.18 11.68 0.73
CA THR A 100 3.81 10.75 1.67
C THR A 100 4.30 9.48 0.96
N LEU A 101 3.56 8.94 0.00
CA LEU A 101 3.95 7.74 -0.74
C LEU A 101 5.12 7.99 -1.70
N THR A 102 5.30 9.21 -2.19
CA THR A 102 6.35 9.53 -3.17
C THR A 102 7.76 9.15 -2.70
N PRO A 103 8.25 9.57 -1.52
CA PRO A 103 9.58 9.16 -1.06
C PRO A 103 9.66 7.66 -0.72
N LEU A 104 8.56 7.03 -0.28
CA LEU A 104 8.50 5.59 -0.10
C LEU A 104 8.72 4.85 -1.43
N LEU A 105 8.00 5.23 -2.48
CA LEU A 105 8.17 4.66 -3.81
C LEU A 105 9.60 4.85 -4.34
N THR A 106 10.18 6.02 -4.11
CA THR A 106 11.56 6.31 -4.51
C THR A 106 12.56 5.42 -3.77
N SER A 107 12.37 5.18 -2.47
CA SER A 107 13.24 4.29 -1.70
C SER A 107 13.10 2.83 -2.12
N LEU A 108 11.88 2.39 -2.44
CA LEU A 108 11.62 1.05 -2.95
C LEU A 108 12.19 0.84 -4.36
N ALA A 109 12.32 1.89 -5.16
CA ALA A 109 12.93 1.80 -6.48
C ALA A 109 14.39 1.31 -6.43
N ILE A 110 15.07 1.47 -5.29
CA ILE A 110 16.43 0.94 -5.09
C ILE A 110 16.45 -0.58 -5.25
N LEU A 111 15.38 -1.28 -4.84
CA LEU A 111 15.28 -2.73 -4.97
C LEU A 111 15.24 -3.22 -6.43
N ASN A 112 14.82 -2.37 -7.38
CA ASN A 112 14.82 -2.72 -8.81
C ASN A 112 16.20 -2.59 -9.48
N TYR A 113 17.16 -1.93 -8.82
CA TYR A 113 18.53 -1.77 -9.35
C TYR A 113 19.50 -2.81 -8.80
N VAL A 114 19.04 -3.68 -7.92
CA VAL A 114 19.87 -4.69 -7.28
C VAL A 114 19.30 -6.06 -7.60
N ASP A 115 20.16 -6.95 -8.12
CA ASP A 115 19.81 -8.35 -8.27
C ASP A 115 19.72 -8.98 -6.88
N ILE A 116 18.51 -9.36 -6.47
CA ILE A 116 18.21 -9.94 -5.16
C ILE A 116 17.80 -11.39 -5.37
N ASP A 117 18.78 -12.28 -5.33
CA ASP A 117 18.59 -13.71 -5.57
C ASP A 117 18.75 -14.55 -4.29
N THR A 118 19.19 -13.96 -3.19
CA THR A 118 19.47 -14.67 -1.94
C THR A 118 18.67 -14.15 -0.74
N GLU A 119 18.42 -15.04 0.23
CA GLU A 119 17.75 -14.69 1.51
C GLU A 119 18.49 -13.59 2.28
N GLN A 120 19.82 -13.57 2.23
CA GLN A 120 20.63 -12.55 2.91
C GLN A 120 20.49 -11.19 2.26
N GLU A 121 20.41 -11.13 0.93
CA GLU A 121 20.25 -9.88 0.17
C GLU A 121 18.88 -9.26 0.43
N ILE A 122 17.79 -10.05 0.36
CA ILE A 122 16.45 -9.52 0.65
C ILE A 122 16.35 -8.99 2.09
N LEU A 123 16.95 -9.68 3.06
CA LEU A 123 17.00 -9.22 4.44
C LEU A 123 17.82 -7.94 4.57
N GLY A 124 19.02 -7.89 3.97
CA GLY A 124 19.91 -6.73 4.03
C GLY A 124 19.29 -5.48 3.39
N TYR A 125 18.86 -5.58 2.13
CA TYR A 125 18.24 -4.46 1.42
C TYR A 125 16.86 -4.12 1.98
N GLY A 126 16.04 -5.10 2.36
CA GLY A 126 14.73 -4.89 2.96
C GLY A 126 14.83 -4.13 4.28
N ILE A 127 15.71 -4.55 5.20
CA ILE A 127 15.97 -3.85 6.46
C ILE A 127 16.53 -2.45 6.16
N GLY A 128 17.45 -2.32 5.21
CA GLY A 128 18.02 -1.04 4.78
C GLY A 128 16.94 -0.04 4.32
N VAL A 129 16.03 -0.47 3.48
CA VAL A 129 14.89 0.36 3.01
C VAL A 129 13.95 0.73 4.16
N ILE A 130 13.66 -0.20 5.09
CA ILE A 130 12.85 0.09 6.28
C ILE A 130 13.53 1.16 7.15
N LEU A 131 14.82 1.01 7.46
CA LEU A 131 15.57 1.98 8.25
C LEU A 131 15.68 3.34 7.56
N LEU A 132 15.88 3.37 6.23
CA LEU A 132 15.86 4.58 5.43
C LEU A 132 14.53 5.32 5.56
N ASN A 133 13.42 4.61 5.46
CA ASN A 133 12.09 5.20 5.58
C ASN A 133 11.82 5.70 7.01
N ILE A 134 12.19 4.95 8.05
CA ILE A 134 12.11 5.42 9.43
C ILE A 134 12.94 6.70 9.61
N GLY A 135 14.16 6.75 9.08
CA GLY A 135 14.99 7.94 9.09
C GLY A 135 14.32 9.14 8.42
N MET A 136 13.76 8.92 7.24
CA MET A 136 13.13 9.97 6.42
C MET A 136 11.85 10.52 7.06
N TYR A 137 10.95 9.65 7.57
CA TYR A 137 9.65 10.07 8.09
C TYR A 137 9.66 10.52 9.55
N PHE A 138 10.61 10.06 10.37
CA PHE A 138 10.66 10.36 11.80
C PHE A 138 11.88 11.19 12.18
N VAL A 139 13.08 10.82 11.76
CA VAL A 139 14.31 11.50 12.18
C VAL A 139 14.44 12.87 11.50
N ALA A 140 14.26 12.95 10.19
CA ALA A 140 14.41 14.19 9.45
C ALA A 140 13.45 15.31 9.92
N PRO A 141 12.13 15.09 10.07
CA PRO A 141 11.24 16.12 10.61
C PRO A 141 11.55 16.48 12.07
N THR A 142 11.95 15.51 12.90
CA THR A 142 12.34 15.78 14.29
C THR A 142 13.55 16.69 14.38
N VAL A 143 14.61 16.40 13.60
CA VAL A 143 15.82 17.25 13.52
C VAL A 143 15.48 18.65 12.99
N LEU A 144 14.60 18.74 11.99
CA LEU A 144 14.17 20.03 11.44
C LEU A 144 13.46 20.87 12.51
N VAL A 145 12.50 20.31 13.23
CA VAL A 145 11.76 20.99 14.31
C VAL A 145 12.71 21.43 15.42
N MET A 146 13.63 20.57 15.85
CA MET A 146 14.63 20.91 16.88
C MET A 146 15.56 22.02 16.41
N SER A 147 16.00 22.01 15.16
CA SER A 147 16.87 23.04 14.59
C SER A 147 16.19 24.40 14.49
N VAL A 148 14.93 24.43 14.07
CA VAL A 148 14.11 25.65 14.02
C VAL A 148 13.89 26.20 15.44
N LYS A 149 13.54 25.35 16.39
CA LYS A 149 13.35 25.73 17.81
C LYS A 149 14.61 26.32 18.41
N LYS A 150 15.78 25.72 18.16
CA LYS A 150 17.09 26.22 18.60
C LYS A 150 17.40 27.59 17.99
N ARG A 151 17.13 27.81 16.71
CA ARG A 151 17.37 29.13 16.03
C ARG A 151 16.43 30.21 16.59
N LEU A 152 15.19 29.90 16.88
CA LEU A 152 14.25 30.86 17.47
C LEU A 152 14.62 31.22 18.91
N PHE A 153 15.15 30.26 19.67
CA PHE A 153 15.64 30.54 21.04
C PHE A 153 16.89 31.42 21.09
N LEU A 154 17.81 31.23 20.13
CA LEU A 154 19.05 32.03 20.02
C LEU A 154 18.81 33.44 19.46
N ARG A 155 17.64 33.72 18.88
CA ARG A 155 17.27 35.05 18.35
C ARG A 155 16.51 35.92 19.37
N ARG A 156 16.18 35.36 20.54
CA ARG A 156 15.55 36.08 21.65
C ARG A 156 16.60 36.50 22.68
#